data_d9cdfd969e6ff42d719c1f95ff1973f4
#
_entry.id   d9cdfd969e6ff42d719c1f95ff1973f4
#
_cell.length_a   1.000
_cell.length_b   1.000
_cell.length_c   1.000
_cell.angle_alpha   90.00
_cell.angle_beta   90.00
_cell.angle_gamma   90.00
#
_symmetry.space_group_name_H-M   'P 1'
#
loop_
_entity.id
_entity.type
_entity.pdbx_description
1 polymer ?
#
loop_
_entity_poly.entity_id
_entity_poly.type
_entity_poly.pdbx_seq_one_letter_code
_entity_poly.pdbx_strand_id
1 'polypeptide(L)'
;MSKVLAIDYGKKRCGFAISDEDQSIAFPLETVDNKEIYQYIKNITENEDIVKFVIGLPRTNTNDLFNLENEIKLFIKKIKLDYPNLGIFREDERFTSSLAKLLIAKSDLKKTKRENKKLIDKISATIILQSFLKKL
;
A
#
# COMPACT_ATOMS: atom_id res chain seq x y z
N MET A 1 15.38 -9.96 11.52
CA MET A 1 14.44 -10.53 10.61
C MET A 1 13.43 -9.50 10.16
N SER A 2 13.03 -9.58 8.94
CA SER A 2 12.84 -8.37 8.18
C SER A 2 11.52 -8.45 7.40
N LYS A 3 10.66 -7.49 7.66
CA LYS A 3 9.33 -7.41 7.04
C LYS A 3 9.32 -6.39 5.91
N VAL A 4 8.37 -6.56 5.00
CA VAL A 4 8.12 -5.63 3.90
C VAL A 4 6.82 -4.89 4.19
N LEU A 5 6.83 -3.58 4.03
CA LEU A 5 5.64 -2.73 4.18
C LEU A 5 5.18 -2.28 2.80
N ALA A 6 3.93 -2.59 2.47
CA ALA A 6 3.32 -2.15 1.22
C ALA A 6 2.41 -0.96 1.45
N ILE A 7 2.41 -0.05 0.50
CA ILE A 7 1.63 1.19 0.56
C ILE A 7 0.87 1.36 -0.76
N ASP A 8 -0.44 1.39 -0.66
CA ASP A 8 -1.31 1.80 -1.76
C ASP A 8 -1.62 3.28 -1.56
N TYR A 9 -0.82 4.13 -2.19
CA TYR A 9 -0.89 5.58 -1.99
C TYR A 9 -2.08 6.17 -2.73
N GLY A 10 -2.91 6.92 -2.02
CA GLY A 10 -4.02 7.67 -2.59
C GLY A 10 -3.98 9.13 -2.14
N LYS A 11 -4.66 10.00 -2.89
CA LYS A 11 -4.71 11.43 -2.57
C LYS A 11 -5.41 11.71 -1.25
N LYS A 12 -6.44 10.93 -0.93
CA LYS A 12 -7.23 11.10 0.30
C LYS A 12 -6.84 10.10 1.37
N ARG A 13 -6.62 8.85 0.99
CA ARG A 13 -6.34 7.75 1.91
C ARG A 13 -5.27 6.87 1.34
N CYS A 14 -4.51 6.24 2.22
CA CYS A 14 -3.49 5.27 1.85
C CYS A 14 -3.76 3.95 2.58
N GLY A 15 -3.71 2.84 1.84
CA GLY A 15 -3.83 1.52 2.40
C GLY A 15 -2.47 0.92 2.70
N PHE A 16 -2.39 0.08 3.73
CA PHE A 16 -1.15 -0.54 4.17
C PHE A 16 -1.30 -2.04 4.34
N ALA A 17 -0.21 -2.75 4.06
CA ALA A 17 -0.09 -4.18 4.32
C ALA A 17 1.35 -4.47 4.76
N ILE A 18 1.53 -5.54 5.51
CA ILE A 18 2.84 -5.91 6.04
C ILE A 18 3.07 -7.41 5.81
N SER A 19 4.32 -7.80 5.55
CA SER A 19 4.66 -9.20 5.41
C SER A 19 5.05 -9.82 6.74
N ASP A 20 5.10 -11.16 6.78
CA ASP A 20 5.76 -11.89 7.84
C ASP A 20 7.29 -11.71 7.72
N GLU A 21 8.01 -12.21 8.72
CA GLU A 21 9.48 -12.12 8.76
C GLU A 21 10.16 -12.88 7.62
N ASP A 22 9.52 -13.94 7.14
CA ASP A 22 10.03 -14.75 6.02
C ASP A 22 9.73 -14.13 4.66
N GLN A 23 9.01 -13.01 4.62
CA GLN A 23 8.62 -12.32 3.39
C GLN A 23 7.86 -13.23 2.43
N SER A 24 6.93 -14.02 2.95
CA SER A 24 6.15 -14.98 2.14
C SER A 24 4.65 -14.70 2.14
N ILE A 25 4.10 -14.14 3.21
CA ILE A 25 2.66 -13.90 3.37
C ILE A 25 2.40 -12.42 3.65
N ALA A 26 1.38 -11.87 2.98
CA ALA A 26 0.94 -10.49 3.17
C ALA A 26 -0.25 -10.43 4.12
N PHE A 27 -0.21 -9.52 5.07
CA PHE A 27 -1.30 -9.26 6.03
C PHE A 27 -1.78 -7.82 5.87
N PRO A 28 -3.10 -7.58 5.87
CA PRO A 28 -3.61 -6.21 5.82
C PRO A 28 -3.34 -5.47 7.12
N LEU A 29 -3.00 -4.21 7.01
CA LEU A 29 -2.94 -3.29 8.13
C LEU A 29 -4.13 -2.33 8.03
N GLU A 30 -3.92 -1.06 8.31
CA GLU A 30 -4.99 -0.07 8.29
C GLU A 30 -4.98 0.76 7.02
N THR A 31 -6.10 1.43 6.76
CA THR A 31 -6.20 2.53 5.80
C THR A 31 -6.21 3.82 6.61
N VAL A 32 -5.30 4.74 6.28
CA VAL A 32 -5.17 6.00 7.01
C VAL A 32 -5.34 7.19 6.05
N ASP A 33 -5.74 8.34 6.60
CA ASP A 33 -5.82 9.56 5.82
C ASP A 33 -4.44 9.94 5.31
N ASN A 34 -4.37 10.46 4.09
CA ASN A 34 -3.10 10.83 3.46
C ASN A 34 -2.28 11.79 4.33
N LYS A 35 -2.93 12.73 5.00
CA LYS A 35 -2.23 13.71 5.85
C LYS A 35 -1.54 13.08 7.07
N GLU A 36 -1.86 11.84 7.40
CA GLU A 36 -1.28 11.13 8.54
C GLU A 36 -0.28 10.05 8.12
N ILE A 37 0.04 9.99 6.83
CA ILE A 37 0.84 8.90 6.26
C ILE A 37 2.24 8.79 6.90
N TYR A 38 2.92 9.91 7.09
CA TYR A 38 4.28 9.90 7.62
C TYR A 38 4.32 9.48 9.09
N GLN A 39 3.34 9.91 9.87
CA GLN A 39 3.24 9.52 11.27
C GLN A 39 2.93 8.01 11.40
N TYR A 40 2.06 7.51 10.54
CA TYR A 40 1.72 6.08 10.55
C TYR A 40 2.94 5.23 10.18
N ILE A 41 3.68 5.62 9.15
CA ILE A 41 4.91 4.92 8.74
C ILE A 41 5.94 4.94 9.88
N LYS A 42 6.10 6.08 10.53
CA LYS A 42 7.02 6.19 11.67
C LYS A 42 6.64 5.22 12.78
N ASN A 43 5.35 5.14 13.12
CA ASN A 43 4.89 4.23 14.17
C ASN A 43 5.17 2.76 13.79
N ILE A 44 4.91 2.38 12.54
CA ILE A 44 5.16 1.02 12.08
C ILE A 44 6.66 0.71 12.08
N THR A 45 7.50 1.60 11.59
CA THR A 45 8.94 1.35 11.51
C THR A 45 9.61 1.34 12.88
N GLU A 46 9.03 2.00 13.87
CA GLU A 46 9.53 1.95 15.24
C GLU A 46 9.16 0.64 15.94
N ASN A 47 8.03 0.01 15.57
CA ASN A 47 7.52 -1.18 16.23
C ASN A 47 7.81 -2.48 15.48
N GLU A 48 8.12 -2.40 14.19
CA GLU A 48 8.36 -3.55 13.34
C GLU A 48 9.68 -3.38 12.60
N ASP A 49 10.37 -4.48 12.34
CA ASP A 49 11.63 -4.45 11.60
C ASP A 49 11.34 -4.41 10.09
N ILE A 50 11.11 -3.21 9.58
CA ILE A 50 10.83 -2.98 8.16
C ILE A 50 12.15 -2.78 7.41
N VAL A 51 12.37 -3.55 6.37
CA VAL A 51 13.60 -3.45 5.54
C VAL A 51 13.31 -3.00 4.12
N LYS A 52 12.07 -3.11 3.66
CA LYS A 52 11.68 -2.70 2.31
C LYS A 52 10.32 -2.04 2.34
N PHE A 53 10.16 -1.03 1.50
CA PHE A 53 8.85 -0.44 1.16
C PHE A 53 8.48 -0.85 -0.25
N VAL A 54 7.25 -1.28 -0.46
CA VAL A 54 6.69 -1.55 -1.78
C VAL A 54 5.55 -0.57 -2.01
N ILE A 55 5.63 0.24 -3.05
CA ILE A 55 4.64 1.26 -3.34
C ILE A 55 4.00 0.95 -4.68
N GLY A 56 2.68 0.89 -4.72
CA GLY A 56 1.95 0.60 -5.94
C GLY A 56 2.27 1.59 -7.06
N LEU A 57 2.32 1.10 -8.28
CA LEU A 57 2.53 1.91 -9.47
C LEU A 57 1.23 1.96 -10.27
N PRO A 58 0.50 3.09 -10.25
CA PRO A 58 -0.73 3.20 -11.04
C PRO A 58 -0.43 3.07 -12.55
N ARG A 59 -1.27 2.31 -13.25
CA ARG A 59 -1.06 1.99 -14.66
C ARG A 59 -2.24 2.38 -15.53
N THR A 60 -2.65 3.62 -15.48
CA THR A 60 -3.63 4.14 -16.44
C THR A 60 -3.15 5.45 -17.03
N ASN A 61 -3.71 5.79 -18.18
CA ASN A 61 -3.32 6.97 -18.96
C ASN A 61 -4.22 8.18 -18.70
N THR A 62 -4.97 8.19 -17.57
CA THR A 62 -5.79 9.34 -17.23
C THR A 62 -4.95 10.44 -16.57
N ASN A 63 -5.35 11.70 -16.78
CA ASN A 63 -4.65 12.83 -16.17
C ASN A 63 -4.63 12.75 -14.64
N ASP A 64 -5.70 12.24 -14.04
CA ASP A 64 -5.78 12.11 -12.58
C ASP A 64 -4.71 11.15 -12.04
N LEU A 65 -4.47 10.05 -12.73
CA LEU A 65 -3.45 9.08 -12.33
C LEU A 65 -2.04 9.57 -12.63
N PHE A 66 -1.86 10.36 -13.66
CA PHE A 66 -0.59 11.03 -13.93
C PHE A 66 -0.23 11.97 -12.76
N ASN A 67 -1.19 12.77 -12.29
CA ASN A 67 -1.01 13.66 -11.15
C ASN A 67 -0.74 12.89 -9.86
N LEU A 68 -1.41 11.75 -9.67
CA LEU A 68 -1.18 10.88 -8.52
C LEU A 68 0.24 10.32 -8.54
N GLU A 69 0.72 9.88 -9.70
CA GLU A 69 2.09 9.34 -9.79
C GLU A 69 3.14 10.42 -9.47
N ASN A 70 2.88 11.67 -9.84
CA ASN A 70 3.76 12.77 -9.47
C ASN A 70 3.81 12.98 -7.95
N GLU A 71 2.66 12.89 -7.26
CA GLU A 71 2.61 12.93 -5.80
C GLU A 71 3.37 11.75 -5.19
N ILE A 72 3.20 10.56 -5.75
CA ILE A 72 3.90 9.36 -5.27
C ILE A 72 5.41 9.52 -5.40
N LYS A 73 5.89 10.09 -6.49
CA LYS A 73 7.32 10.35 -6.67
C LYS A 73 7.87 11.30 -5.62
N LEU A 74 7.12 12.33 -5.25
CA LEU A 74 7.49 13.25 -4.18
C LEU A 74 7.50 12.55 -2.82
N PHE A 75 6.50 11.71 -2.58
CA PHE A 75 6.40 10.89 -1.38
C PHE A 75 7.62 9.95 -1.26
N ILE A 76 7.97 9.26 -2.34
CA ILE A 76 9.14 8.37 -2.37
C ILE A 76 10.42 9.13 -2.07
N LYS A 77 10.56 10.32 -2.62
CA LYS A 77 11.74 11.16 -2.37
C LYS A 77 11.89 11.48 -0.89
N LYS A 78 10.77 11.83 -0.23
CA LYS A 78 10.78 12.11 1.21
C LYS A 78 11.10 10.85 2.02
N ILE A 79 10.52 9.71 1.65
CA ILE A 79 10.76 8.44 2.34
C ILE A 79 12.24 8.03 2.22
N LYS A 80 12.86 8.24 1.07
CA LYS A 80 14.28 7.97 0.88
C LYS A 80 15.17 8.82 1.79
N LEU A 81 14.76 10.07 2.03
CA LEU A 81 15.50 10.95 2.92
C LEU A 81 15.36 10.51 4.38
N ASP A 82 14.14 10.10 4.78
CA ASP A 82 13.87 9.70 6.16
C ASP A 82 14.39 8.29 6.47
N TYR A 83 14.43 7.41 5.48
CA TYR A 83 14.82 6.00 5.65
C TYR A 83 15.84 5.59 4.59
N PRO A 84 17.06 6.16 4.62
CA PRO A 84 18.03 5.94 3.54
C PRO A 84 18.55 4.50 3.42
N ASN A 85 18.39 3.69 4.46
CA ASN A 85 18.85 2.30 4.47
C ASN A 85 17.81 1.30 3.99
N LEU A 86 16.57 1.74 3.74
CA LEU A 86 15.49 0.85 3.31
C LEU A 86 15.38 0.82 1.80
N GLY A 87 15.15 -0.38 1.25
CA GLY A 87 14.87 -0.53 -0.16
C GLY A 87 13.47 -0.02 -0.49
N ILE A 88 13.31 0.66 -1.62
CA ILE A 88 12.01 1.12 -2.10
C ILE A 88 11.76 0.52 -3.47
N PHE A 89 10.64 -0.18 -3.59
CA PHE A 89 10.27 -0.91 -4.80
C PHE A 89 8.89 -0.48 -5.27
N ARG A 90 8.64 -0.63 -6.55
CA ARG A 90 7.35 -0.34 -7.15
C ARG A 90 6.72 -1.65 -7.64
N GLU A 91 5.42 -1.78 -7.47
CA GLU A 91 4.67 -2.94 -7.95
C GLU A 91 3.46 -2.45 -8.74
N ASP A 92 3.20 -3.09 -9.88
CA ASP A 92 2.10 -2.74 -10.78
C ASP A 92 0.75 -2.95 -10.09
N GLU A 93 -0.08 -1.89 -10.06
CA GLU A 93 -1.42 -1.94 -9.47
C GLU A 93 -2.50 -2.35 -10.48
N ARG A 94 -2.12 -2.75 -11.68
CA ARG A 94 -3.10 -3.07 -12.72
C ARG A 94 -4.11 -4.09 -12.21
N PHE A 95 -5.41 -3.73 -12.28
CA PHE A 95 -6.56 -4.55 -11.86
C PHE A 95 -6.64 -4.86 -10.35
N THR A 96 -5.76 -4.32 -9.53
CA THR A 96 -5.76 -4.57 -8.08
C THR A 96 -7.06 -4.11 -7.43
N SER A 97 -7.52 -2.90 -7.73
CA SER A 97 -8.76 -2.36 -7.16
C SER A 97 -9.99 -3.14 -7.64
N SER A 98 -9.99 -3.56 -8.90
CA SER A 98 -11.09 -4.38 -9.45
C SER A 98 -11.18 -5.73 -8.75
N LEU A 99 -10.02 -6.36 -8.50
CA LEU A 99 -9.97 -7.63 -7.77
C LEU A 99 -10.41 -7.46 -6.32
N ALA A 100 -10.01 -6.37 -5.67
CA ALA A 100 -10.43 -6.06 -4.31
C ALA A 100 -11.95 -5.88 -4.21
N LYS A 101 -12.56 -5.16 -5.16
CA LYS A 101 -14.01 -4.98 -5.22
C LYS A 101 -14.73 -6.31 -5.39
N LEU A 102 -14.20 -7.19 -6.23
CA LEU A 102 -14.79 -8.51 -6.46
C LEU A 102 -14.75 -9.36 -5.19
N LEU A 103 -13.65 -9.34 -4.45
CA LEU A 103 -13.51 -10.08 -3.20
C LEU A 103 -14.50 -9.58 -2.15
N ILE A 104 -14.70 -8.25 -2.05
CA ILE A 104 -15.66 -7.67 -1.11
C ILE A 104 -17.08 -8.07 -1.48
N ALA A 105 -17.43 -8.04 -2.77
CA ALA A 105 -18.76 -8.45 -3.23
C ALA A 105 -19.07 -9.91 -2.89
N LYS A 106 -18.07 -10.79 -2.98
CA LYS A 106 -18.24 -12.22 -2.65
C LYS A 106 -18.38 -12.48 -1.15
N SER A 107 -17.93 -11.57 -0.31
CA SER A 107 -17.96 -11.76 1.14
C SER A 107 -19.28 -11.35 1.78
N ASP A 108 -20.24 -10.82 1.01
CA ASP A 108 -21.55 -10.34 1.49
C ASP A 108 -21.48 -9.31 2.62
N LEU A 109 -20.40 -8.53 2.66
CA LEU A 109 -20.22 -7.52 3.69
C LEU A 109 -21.09 -6.31 3.41
N LYS A 110 -22.09 -6.07 4.26
CA LYS A 110 -22.93 -4.87 4.21
C LYS A 110 -22.25 -3.77 5.02
N LYS A 111 -21.54 -2.91 4.33
CA LYS A 111 -20.86 -1.78 4.96
C LYS A 111 -21.25 -0.48 4.27
N THR A 112 -21.07 0.65 4.98
CA THR A 112 -21.28 1.96 4.37
C THR A 112 -20.32 2.15 3.21
N LYS A 113 -20.65 3.07 2.30
CA LYS A 113 -19.80 3.37 1.15
C LYS A 113 -18.37 3.76 1.57
N ARG A 114 -18.25 4.51 2.68
CA ARG A 114 -16.94 4.95 3.21
C ARG A 114 -16.14 3.76 3.73
N GLU A 115 -16.76 2.87 4.48
CA GLU A 115 -16.10 1.68 5.00
C GLU A 115 -15.67 0.74 3.88
N ASN A 116 -16.48 0.60 2.84
CA ASN A 116 -16.13 -0.20 1.66
C ASN A 116 -14.90 0.35 0.96
N LYS A 117 -14.77 1.68 0.84
CA LYS A 117 -13.58 2.30 0.24
C LYS A 117 -12.32 2.03 1.06
N LYS A 118 -12.40 2.15 2.38
CA LYS A 118 -11.26 1.85 3.27
C LYS A 118 -10.85 0.38 3.16
N LEU A 119 -11.83 -0.51 3.06
CA LEU A 119 -11.58 -1.93 2.92
C LEU A 119 -10.92 -2.24 1.56
N ILE A 120 -11.37 -1.59 0.49
CA ILE A 120 -10.76 -1.74 -0.84
C ILE A 120 -9.29 -1.32 -0.81
N ASP A 121 -8.97 -0.18 -0.20
CA ASP A 121 -7.59 0.32 -0.10
C ASP A 121 -6.71 -0.66 0.68
N LYS A 122 -7.23 -1.21 1.77
CA LYS A 122 -6.53 -2.19 2.59
C LYS A 122 -6.26 -3.49 1.82
N ILE A 123 -7.26 -3.99 1.11
CA ILE A 123 -7.14 -5.21 0.30
C ILE A 123 -6.20 -4.96 -0.88
N SER A 124 -6.29 -3.78 -1.50
CA SER A 124 -5.39 -3.42 -2.61
C SER A 124 -3.93 -3.45 -2.19
N ALA A 125 -3.60 -2.88 -1.03
CA ALA A 125 -2.23 -2.92 -0.50
C ALA A 125 -1.77 -4.35 -0.25
N THR A 126 -2.66 -5.20 0.27
CA THR A 126 -2.35 -6.61 0.54
C THR A 126 -2.07 -7.37 -0.76
N ILE A 127 -2.85 -7.12 -1.81
CA ILE A 127 -2.66 -7.75 -3.13
C ILE A 127 -1.34 -7.28 -3.75
N ILE A 128 -1.05 -5.99 -3.67
CA ILE A 128 0.22 -5.42 -4.15
C ILE A 128 1.39 -6.12 -3.46
N LEU A 129 1.32 -6.26 -2.15
CA LEU A 129 2.38 -6.89 -1.38
C LEU A 129 2.53 -8.37 -1.75
N GLN A 130 1.43 -9.12 -1.80
CA GLN A 130 1.50 -10.53 -2.13
C GLN A 130 2.07 -10.78 -3.53
N SER A 131 1.71 -9.92 -4.48
CA SER A 131 2.27 -9.96 -5.83
C SER A 131 3.78 -9.73 -5.83
N PHE A 132 4.23 -8.77 -5.04
CA PHE A 132 5.67 -8.49 -4.89
C PHE A 132 6.40 -9.67 -4.25
N LEU A 133 5.86 -10.23 -3.18
CA LEU A 133 6.50 -11.32 -2.45
C LEU A 133 6.69 -12.57 -3.30
N LYS A 134 5.76 -12.84 -4.21
CA LYS A 134 5.84 -13.99 -5.11
C LYS A 134 7.00 -13.91 -6.09
N LYS A 135 7.57 -12.73 -6.30
CA LYS A 135 8.69 -12.51 -7.22
C LYS A 135 10.06 -12.60 -6.55
N LEU A 136 10.07 -12.76 -5.24
CA LEU A 136 11.33 -12.85 -4.49
C LEU A 136 11.97 -14.24 -4.58
#